data_827b6e5094de86a3c64f7bbb260a77a9
#
_entry.id   827b6e5094de86a3c64f7bbb260a77a9
#
_cell.length_a   1.000
_cell.length_b   1.000
_cell.length_c   1.000
_cell.angle_alpha   90.00
_cell.angle_beta   90.00
_cell.angle_gamma   90.00
#
_symmetry.space_group_name_H-M   'P 1'
#
loop_
_entity.id
_entity.type
_entity.pdbx_description
1 polymer ?
#
loop_
_entity_poly.entity_id
_entity_poly.type
_entity_poly.pdbx_seq_one_letter_code
_entity_poly.pdbx_strand_id
1 'polypeptide(L)'
;MPILGSFGAGSKAGFGRGGKKLYLEATGGTITDSGGTRFHKFTGSDTFTVTALGNALDGVAGDAVNYAIVAGGGGGGTDNGGGGGAGGYLLVDDLSQTVTVQAYSITVGGGAGAGGSGSASSAFGNSATGGGAGANLNGGASNGGSGGGGSNNRSAGSGIAGQGNNGAFTGTFTGGGGGGKSNAGSGRDGGNGYTYLNGEEYGGGGGGGQNNSTPGNGGNGGGGKGSFSCANNDAVAGTVNTGGGGGGGGGAQCAGAGRGGGSGVVVISYPYAA
;
A
#
# COMPACT_ATOMS: atom_id res chain seq x y z
N MET A 1 55.18 -61.91 -27.66
CA MET A 1 54.61 -61.21 -26.51
C MET A 1 54.13 -59.88 -26.96
N PRO A 2 52.83 -59.58 -26.97
CA PRO A 2 52.33 -58.29 -27.33
C PRO A 2 52.21 -57.40 -26.08
N ILE A 3 52.69 -56.21 -26.23
CA ILE A 3 52.63 -55.13 -25.19
C ILE A 3 51.25 -54.47 -25.23
N LEU A 4 50.52 -54.59 -24.14
CA LEU A 4 49.28 -53.86 -23.96
C LEU A 4 49.56 -52.37 -23.79
N GLY A 5 49.09 -51.56 -24.73
CA GLY A 5 49.05 -50.13 -24.58
C GLY A 5 47.88 -49.69 -23.64
N SER A 6 48.21 -48.98 -22.60
CA SER A 6 47.19 -48.34 -21.69
C SER A 6 46.46 -47.24 -22.42
N PHE A 7 45.15 -47.39 -22.53
CA PHE A 7 44.30 -46.31 -22.98
C PHE A 7 44.16 -45.32 -21.83
N GLY A 8 44.70 -44.11 -22.03
CA GLY A 8 44.49 -43.00 -21.14
C GLY A 8 43.01 -42.65 -21.06
N ALA A 9 42.48 -42.61 -19.83
CA ALA A 9 41.15 -42.08 -19.56
C ALA A 9 41.12 -40.62 -19.93
N GLY A 10 40.50 -40.29 -21.05
CA GLY A 10 40.19 -38.93 -21.41
C GLY A 10 39.27 -38.34 -20.35
N SER A 11 39.76 -37.35 -19.60
CA SER A 11 38.92 -36.55 -18.73
C SER A 11 37.82 -35.88 -19.58
N LYS A 12 36.59 -36.30 -19.37
CA LYS A 12 35.44 -35.54 -19.84
C LYS A 12 35.41 -34.21 -19.08
N ALA A 13 36.14 -33.23 -19.61
CA ALA A 13 35.86 -31.85 -19.24
C ALA A 13 34.42 -31.57 -19.69
N GLY A 14 33.50 -31.68 -18.77
CA GLY A 14 32.14 -31.24 -18.98
C GLY A 14 32.21 -29.74 -19.25
N PHE A 15 32.09 -29.36 -20.50
CA PHE A 15 31.70 -28.00 -20.84
C PHE A 15 30.33 -27.79 -20.22
N GLY A 16 30.31 -27.22 -19.01
CA GLY A 16 29.11 -26.67 -18.45
C GLY A 16 28.63 -25.61 -19.44
N ARG A 17 27.67 -25.97 -20.28
CA ARG A 17 26.86 -24.96 -20.97
C ARG A 17 26.20 -24.17 -19.85
N GLY A 18 26.76 -23.02 -19.50
CA GLY A 18 26.04 -22.02 -18.74
C GLY A 18 24.74 -21.77 -19.52
N GLY A 19 23.64 -22.29 -19.01
CA GLY A 19 22.34 -22.09 -19.63
C GLY A 19 22.12 -20.58 -19.75
N LYS A 20 21.57 -20.13 -20.89
CA LYS A 20 21.17 -18.73 -21.04
C LYS A 20 20.17 -18.41 -19.92
N LYS A 21 20.40 -17.32 -19.19
CA LYS A 21 19.46 -16.83 -18.18
C LYS A 21 18.17 -16.44 -18.89
N LEU A 22 17.07 -17.07 -18.50
CA LEU A 22 15.74 -16.72 -18.96
C LEU A 22 15.02 -16.06 -17.79
N TYR A 23 14.41 -14.91 -18.06
CA TYR A 23 13.62 -14.16 -17.08
C TYR A 23 12.14 -14.49 -17.24
N LEU A 24 11.38 -14.30 -16.15
CA LEU A 24 9.93 -14.32 -16.22
C LEU A 24 9.46 -13.22 -17.16
N GLU A 25 8.48 -13.55 -18.04
CA GLU A 25 7.85 -12.59 -18.93
C GLU A 25 6.36 -12.48 -18.59
N ALA A 26 5.90 -11.25 -18.43
CA ALA A 26 4.51 -10.96 -18.14
C ALA A 26 4.09 -9.63 -18.75
N THR A 27 2.78 -9.44 -18.87
CA THR A 27 2.13 -8.21 -19.34
C THR A 27 1.11 -7.71 -18.32
N GLY A 28 0.65 -6.48 -18.47
CA GLY A 28 -0.33 -5.82 -17.62
C GLY A 28 0.25 -4.70 -16.77
N GLY A 29 -0.58 -3.72 -16.44
CA GLY A 29 -0.18 -2.52 -15.71
C GLY A 29 0.83 -1.66 -16.45
N THR A 30 1.40 -0.66 -15.77
CA THR A 30 2.52 0.15 -16.27
C THR A 30 3.82 -0.55 -15.92
N ILE A 31 4.64 -0.84 -16.94
CA ILE A 31 5.90 -1.59 -16.78
C ILE A 31 7.05 -0.60 -16.68
N THR A 32 7.93 -0.80 -15.68
CA THR A 32 9.20 -0.07 -15.53
C THR A 32 10.30 -1.04 -15.10
N ASP A 33 11.52 -0.85 -15.63
CA ASP A 33 12.70 -1.63 -15.29
C ASP A 33 13.69 -0.76 -14.53
N SER A 34 14.17 -1.23 -13.38
CA SER A 34 15.14 -0.53 -12.55
C SER A 34 15.98 -1.51 -11.72
N GLY A 35 17.30 -1.33 -11.73
CA GLY A 35 18.22 -2.09 -10.88
C GLY A 35 18.13 -3.62 -11.07
N GLY A 36 17.89 -4.11 -12.28
CA GLY A 36 17.77 -5.56 -12.54
C GLY A 36 16.41 -6.14 -12.12
N THR A 37 15.42 -5.29 -11.85
CA THR A 37 14.06 -5.67 -11.45
C THR A 37 13.05 -5.03 -12.39
N ARG A 38 12.08 -5.81 -12.85
CA ARG A 38 10.89 -5.33 -13.57
C ARG A 38 9.74 -5.14 -12.60
N PHE A 39 9.07 -4.01 -12.74
CA PHE A 39 7.88 -3.63 -11.96
C PHE A 39 6.67 -3.51 -12.86
N HIS A 40 5.53 -4.06 -12.43
CA HIS A 40 4.21 -3.87 -13.00
C HIS A 40 3.36 -3.11 -11.99
N LYS A 41 3.03 -1.84 -12.27
CA LYS A 41 2.21 -0.98 -11.40
C LYS A 41 0.79 -0.87 -11.94
N PHE A 42 -0.18 -1.32 -11.14
CA PHE A 42 -1.61 -1.29 -11.45
C PHE A 42 -2.28 -0.19 -10.62
N THR A 43 -2.75 0.86 -11.29
CA THR A 43 -3.50 1.98 -10.69
C THR A 43 -5.01 1.86 -10.88
N GLY A 44 -5.47 0.81 -11.52
CA GLY A 44 -6.84 0.38 -11.74
C GLY A 44 -6.91 -1.14 -11.85
N SER A 45 -8.09 -1.71 -11.68
CA SER A 45 -8.29 -3.15 -11.84
C SER A 45 -7.99 -3.60 -13.25
N ASP A 46 -7.22 -4.68 -13.40
CA ASP A 46 -6.68 -5.17 -14.67
C ASP A 46 -6.25 -6.64 -14.50
N THR A 47 -5.47 -7.15 -15.44
CA THR A 47 -4.94 -8.51 -15.44
C THR A 47 -3.41 -8.50 -15.52
N PHE A 48 -2.77 -9.24 -14.61
CA PHE A 48 -1.35 -9.60 -14.74
C PHE A 48 -1.26 -10.94 -15.44
N THR A 49 -0.72 -10.97 -16.66
CA THR A 49 -0.62 -12.19 -17.47
C THR A 49 0.81 -12.65 -17.58
N VAL A 50 1.14 -13.80 -16.99
CA VAL A 50 2.42 -14.46 -17.15
C VAL A 50 2.42 -15.21 -18.49
N THR A 51 3.34 -14.86 -19.38
CA THR A 51 3.46 -15.44 -20.73
C THR A 51 4.56 -16.47 -20.86
N ALA A 52 5.64 -16.35 -20.05
CA ALA A 52 6.70 -17.34 -19.95
C ALA A 52 7.33 -17.33 -18.56
N LEU A 53 7.78 -18.50 -18.09
CA LEU A 53 8.56 -18.62 -16.86
C LEU A 53 10.05 -18.45 -17.17
N GLY A 54 10.78 -17.90 -16.21
CA GLY A 54 12.24 -17.88 -16.21
C GLY A 54 12.82 -19.25 -15.86
N ASN A 55 14.13 -19.32 -15.83
CA ASN A 55 14.83 -20.50 -15.31
C ASN A 55 15.48 -20.16 -13.95
N ALA A 56 15.56 -21.16 -13.07
CA ALA A 56 16.24 -21.04 -11.79
C ALA A 56 17.76 -20.99 -12.04
N LEU A 57 18.32 -19.79 -12.14
CA LEU A 57 19.76 -19.56 -12.21
C LEU A 57 20.19 -18.62 -11.08
N ASP A 58 21.37 -18.83 -10.57
CA ASP A 58 21.97 -18.02 -9.49
C ASP A 58 21.16 -18.01 -8.17
N GLY A 59 20.40 -19.09 -7.91
CA GLY A 59 19.62 -19.24 -6.67
C GLY A 59 18.29 -18.44 -6.66
N VAL A 60 17.91 -17.81 -7.78
CA VAL A 60 16.62 -17.13 -7.93
C VAL A 60 15.65 -18.03 -8.68
N ALA A 61 14.48 -18.28 -8.10
CA ALA A 61 13.40 -19.01 -8.74
C ALA A 61 12.90 -18.26 -9.98
N GLY A 62 12.81 -18.94 -11.13
CA GLY A 62 12.36 -18.31 -12.38
C GLY A 62 10.84 -18.13 -12.47
N ASP A 63 10.10 -18.56 -11.47
CA ASP A 63 8.65 -18.58 -11.39
C ASP A 63 8.08 -17.83 -10.16
N ALA A 64 8.88 -16.97 -9.54
CA ALA A 64 8.49 -16.27 -8.32
C ALA A 64 8.48 -14.76 -8.49
N VAL A 65 7.53 -14.11 -7.82
CA VAL A 65 7.34 -12.66 -7.82
C VAL A 65 7.23 -12.11 -6.41
N ASN A 66 7.62 -10.84 -6.25
CA ASN A 66 7.27 -10.00 -5.11
C ASN A 66 6.01 -9.21 -5.43
N TYR A 67 5.27 -8.78 -4.42
CA TYR A 67 4.18 -7.84 -4.61
C TYR A 67 3.91 -6.96 -3.38
N ALA A 68 3.33 -5.79 -3.65
CA ALA A 68 2.66 -4.96 -2.67
C ALA A 68 1.21 -4.77 -3.12
N ILE A 69 0.25 -5.10 -2.26
CA ILE A 69 -1.18 -4.84 -2.47
C ILE A 69 -1.59 -3.74 -1.49
N VAL A 70 -1.95 -2.58 -2.00
CA VAL A 70 -2.40 -1.43 -1.20
C VAL A 70 -3.86 -1.15 -1.52
N ALA A 71 -4.72 -1.21 -0.53
CA ALA A 71 -6.14 -0.93 -0.66
C ALA A 71 -6.43 0.57 -0.73
N GLY A 72 -7.67 0.95 -1.04
CA GLY A 72 -8.08 2.35 -0.99
C GLY A 72 -8.10 2.90 0.43
N GLY A 73 -7.70 4.17 0.62
CA GLY A 73 -7.72 4.88 1.88
C GLY A 73 -9.12 5.31 2.31
N GLY A 74 -9.36 5.44 3.61
CA GLY A 74 -10.57 5.97 4.20
C GLY A 74 -10.65 7.49 4.08
N GLY A 75 -11.86 8.06 4.06
CA GLY A 75 -12.08 9.50 4.11
C GLY A 75 -11.97 10.05 5.52
N GLY A 76 -11.54 11.30 5.66
CA GLY A 76 -11.57 12.06 6.90
C GLY A 76 -12.98 12.41 7.32
N GLY A 77 -13.23 12.48 8.63
CA GLY A 77 -14.50 12.88 9.23
C GLY A 77 -14.75 14.38 9.13
N THR A 78 -15.97 14.81 9.44
CA THR A 78 -16.40 16.22 9.50
C THR A 78 -16.33 16.76 10.93
N ASP A 79 -16.38 18.08 11.10
CA ASP A 79 -16.54 18.77 12.39
C ASP A 79 -15.52 18.34 13.47
N ASN A 80 -14.34 18.91 13.46
CA ASN A 80 -13.20 18.44 14.21
C ASN A 80 -12.88 16.96 13.90
N GLY A 81 -13.10 16.60 12.64
CA GLY A 81 -13.07 15.23 12.18
C GLY A 81 -11.71 14.58 12.31
N GLY A 82 -11.68 13.29 12.63
CA GLY A 82 -10.49 12.48 12.55
C GLY A 82 -10.02 12.31 11.11
N GLY A 83 -8.73 12.12 10.89
CA GLY A 83 -8.19 11.73 9.59
C GLY A 83 -8.59 10.31 9.22
N GLY A 84 -8.78 10.03 7.93
CA GLY A 84 -9.01 8.68 7.42
C GLY A 84 -7.79 7.79 7.62
N GLY A 85 -8.00 6.50 7.89
CA GLY A 85 -6.95 5.49 7.92
C GLY A 85 -6.42 5.19 6.52
N ALA A 86 -5.16 4.84 6.40
CA ALA A 86 -4.61 4.31 5.15
C ALA A 86 -5.28 2.98 4.76
N GLY A 87 -5.34 2.70 3.48
CA GLY A 87 -5.65 1.37 2.98
C GLY A 87 -4.66 0.34 3.52
N GLY A 88 -5.16 -0.87 3.77
CA GLY A 88 -4.32 -1.99 4.18
C GLY A 88 -3.21 -2.23 3.17
N TYR A 89 -2.04 -2.63 3.66
CA TYR A 89 -0.86 -2.88 2.85
C TYR A 89 -0.35 -4.30 3.14
N LEU A 90 -0.46 -5.18 2.15
CA LEU A 90 0.13 -6.50 2.18
C LEU A 90 1.41 -6.51 1.34
N LEU A 91 2.49 -7.05 1.92
CA LEU A 91 3.81 -7.13 1.31
C LEU A 91 4.27 -8.57 1.23
N VAL A 92 4.79 -8.95 0.07
CA VAL A 92 5.62 -10.13 -0.15
C VAL A 92 6.83 -9.69 -0.93
N ASP A 93 8.02 -9.74 -0.33
CA ASP A 93 9.28 -9.18 -0.85
C ASP A 93 10.45 -10.20 -0.88
N ASP A 94 10.18 -11.46 -0.62
CA ASP A 94 11.15 -12.55 -0.55
C ASP A 94 11.03 -13.56 -1.72
N LEU A 95 10.36 -13.17 -2.82
CA LEU A 95 10.06 -14.03 -3.96
C LEU A 95 9.35 -15.34 -3.57
N SER A 96 8.50 -15.29 -2.55
CA SER A 96 7.76 -16.47 -2.09
C SER A 96 6.44 -16.72 -2.82
N GLN A 97 5.96 -15.75 -3.62
CA GLN A 97 4.78 -15.94 -4.45
C GLN A 97 5.16 -16.63 -5.75
N THR A 98 4.86 -17.93 -5.87
CA THR A 98 5.02 -18.67 -7.14
C THR A 98 3.90 -18.32 -8.12
N VAL A 99 4.24 -18.29 -9.41
CA VAL A 99 3.30 -18.04 -10.51
C VAL A 99 3.46 -19.12 -11.58
N THR A 100 2.42 -19.30 -12.38
CA THR A 100 2.39 -20.17 -13.55
C THR A 100 2.01 -19.38 -14.79
N VAL A 101 2.17 -19.94 -15.97
CA VAL A 101 1.77 -19.30 -17.24
C VAL A 101 0.24 -19.24 -17.30
N GLN A 102 -0.31 -18.12 -16.84
CA GLN A 102 -1.75 -17.81 -16.83
C GLN A 102 -2.02 -16.33 -16.54
N ALA A 103 -3.27 -15.95 -16.59
CA ALA A 103 -3.78 -14.64 -16.23
C ALA A 103 -4.19 -14.60 -14.75
N TYR A 104 -3.75 -13.58 -14.03
CA TYR A 104 -4.10 -13.31 -12.63
C TYR A 104 -4.92 -12.01 -12.57
N SER A 105 -6.09 -12.09 -11.97
CA SER A 105 -6.96 -10.93 -11.77
C SER A 105 -6.36 -10.00 -10.72
N ILE A 106 -6.25 -8.70 -11.04
CA ILE A 106 -5.82 -7.64 -10.13
C ILE A 106 -7.02 -6.74 -9.87
N THR A 107 -7.39 -6.56 -8.61
CA THR A 107 -8.39 -5.59 -8.19
C THR A 107 -7.72 -4.46 -7.44
N VAL A 108 -7.97 -3.22 -7.84
CA VAL A 108 -7.50 -2.00 -7.17
C VAL A 108 -8.69 -1.29 -6.55
N GLY A 109 -8.69 -1.17 -5.23
CA GLY A 109 -9.76 -0.55 -4.46
C GLY A 109 -9.77 0.97 -4.59
N GLY A 110 -10.94 1.55 -4.72
CA GLY A 110 -11.13 3.01 -4.71
C GLY A 110 -10.95 3.59 -3.31
N GLY A 111 -10.45 4.81 -3.22
CA GLY A 111 -10.52 5.62 -2.00
C GLY A 111 -11.95 6.04 -1.71
N ALA A 112 -12.29 6.19 -0.45
CA ALA A 112 -13.62 6.61 -0.02
C ALA A 112 -13.84 8.12 -0.15
N GLY A 113 -15.10 8.55 -0.25
CA GLY A 113 -15.49 9.94 0.05
C GLY A 113 -15.31 10.27 1.53
N ALA A 114 -15.47 11.55 1.90
CA ALA A 114 -15.41 11.99 3.29
C ALA A 114 -16.33 11.14 4.19
N GLY A 115 -15.83 10.71 5.34
CA GLY A 115 -16.57 9.90 6.32
C GLY A 115 -16.83 8.44 5.88
N GLY A 116 -16.30 7.99 4.74
CA GLY A 116 -16.44 6.62 4.25
C GLY A 116 -15.19 5.78 4.46
N SER A 117 -15.34 4.45 4.43
CA SER A 117 -14.21 3.51 4.43
C SER A 117 -13.82 3.13 2.99
N GLY A 118 -12.51 2.96 2.75
CA GLY A 118 -11.98 2.59 1.44
C GLY A 118 -12.37 1.19 1.01
N SER A 119 -12.15 0.89 -0.28
CA SER A 119 -12.41 -0.42 -0.87
C SER A 119 -11.17 -1.30 -0.85
N ALA A 120 -11.36 -2.62 -0.81
CA ALA A 120 -10.28 -3.60 -0.82
C ALA A 120 -9.56 -3.66 -2.17
N SER A 121 -8.26 -4.00 -2.14
CA SER A 121 -7.48 -4.41 -3.31
C SER A 121 -7.08 -5.87 -3.18
N SER A 122 -6.92 -6.59 -4.30
CA SER A 122 -6.52 -7.99 -4.29
C SER A 122 -5.64 -8.41 -5.45
N ALA A 123 -4.77 -9.39 -5.23
CA ALA A 123 -3.97 -10.09 -6.21
C ALA A 123 -3.59 -11.47 -5.66
N PHE A 124 -3.38 -12.46 -6.52
CA PHE A 124 -2.90 -13.83 -6.16
C PHE A 124 -3.71 -14.49 -5.02
N GLY A 125 -5.03 -14.25 -4.95
CA GLY A 125 -5.88 -14.80 -3.88
C GLY A 125 -5.76 -14.08 -2.52
N ASN A 126 -4.86 -13.10 -2.38
CA ASN A 126 -4.69 -12.27 -1.19
C ASN A 126 -5.47 -10.95 -1.33
N SER A 127 -5.97 -10.43 -0.22
CA SER A 127 -6.75 -9.19 -0.20
C SER A 127 -6.32 -8.26 0.93
N ALA A 128 -6.04 -7.01 0.59
CA ALA A 128 -5.83 -5.92 1.54
C ALA A 128 -7.15 -5.18 1.79
N THR A 129 -7.47 -4.91 3.05
CA THR A 129 -8.72 -4.26 3.47
C THR A 129 -8.64 -2.75 3.30
N GLY A 130 -9.72 -2.10 2.87
CA GLY A 130 -9.78 -0.64 2.78
C GLY A 130 -9.50 0.07 4.10
N GLY A 131 -9.04 1.31 4.05
CA GLY A 131 -8.78 2.14 5.22
C GLY A 131 -10.06 2.54 5.93
N GLY A 132 -10.02 2.66 7.26
CA GLY A 132 -11.16 3.07 8.09
C GLY A 132 -11.50 4.55 7.95
N ALA A 133 -12.79 4.91 8.01
CA ALA A 133 -13.24 6.30 8.05
C ALA A 133 -12.77 7.01 9.31
N GLY A 134 -12.38 8.28 9.19
CA GLY A 134 -12.18 9.17 10.33
C GLY A 134 -13.49 9.47 11.05
N ALA A 135 -13.42 9.60 12.38
CA ALA A 135 -14.57 9.96 13.21
C ALA A 135 -15.10 11.37 12.86
N ASN A 136 -16.40 11.56 12.97
CA ASN A 136 -17.03 12.88 12.99
C ASN A 136 -17.45 13.27 14.43
N LEU A 137 -17.97 14.49 14.62
CA LEU A 137 -18.36 15.01 15.93
C LEU A 137 -19.26 14.05 16.74
N ASN A 138 -20.14 13.30 16.09
CA ASN A 138 -21.18 12.48 16.70
C ASN A 138 -20.97 10.97 16.56
N GLY A 139 -19.95 10.56 15.78
CA GLY A 139 -19.67 9.13 15.51
C GLY A 139 -18.22 8.77 15.74
N GLY A 140 -17.96 7.53 16.14
CA GLY A 140 -16.60 6.95 16.24
C GLY A 140 -15.97 6.70 14.88
N ALA A 141 -14.66 6.54 14.85
CA ALA A 141 -13.93 6.14 13.65
C ALA A 141 -14.17 4.67 13.31
N SER A 142 -13.97 4.31 12.05
CA SER A 142 -14.08 2.92 11.59
C SER A 142 -12.74 2.19 11.67
N ASN A 143 -12.83 0.88 11.93
CA ASN A 143 -11.71 -0.04 11.72
C ASN A 143 -11.46 -0.21 10.23
N GLY A 144 -10.25 -0.62 9.85
CA GLY A 144 -9.88 -0.88 8.46
C GLY A 144 -8.52 -1.52 8.35
N GLY A 145 -7.95 -1.59 7.16
CA GLY A 145 -6.56 -1.98 6.96
C GLY A 145 -5.65 -1.18 7.89
N SER A 146 -5.78 0.16 7.88
CA SER A 146 -5.42 1.04 9.00
C SER A 146 -6.69 1.72 9.53
N GLY A 147 -6.77 1.97 10.83
CA GLY A 147 -7.92 2.57 11.49
C GLY A 147 -8.01 4.07 11.27
N GLY A 148 -9.25 4.62 11.21
CA GLY A 148 -9.47 6.07 11.18
C GLY A 148 -9.15 6.74 12.51
N GLY A 149 -8.79 8.02 12.51
CA GLY A 149 -8.57 8.84 13.69
C GLY A 149 -9.86 9.14 14.45
N GLY A 150 -9.80 9.20 15.78
CA GLY A 150 -10.91 9.60 16.64
C GLY A 150 -11.25 11.10 16.53
N SER A 151 -12.33 11.53 17.13
CA SER A 151 -12.76 12.93 17.17
C SER A 151 -13.49 13.20 18.49
N ASN A 152 -13.26 14.34 19.09
CA ASN A 152 -14.06 14.86 20.19
C ASN A 152 -14.38 13.82 21.29
N ASN A 153 -13.35 13.20 21.86
CA ASN A 153 -13.46 12.09 22.83
C ASN A 153 -14.12 10.82 22.27
N ARG A 154 -14.27 10.67 20.95
CA ARG A 154 -14.70 9.44 20.29
C ARG A 154 -13.54 8.56 19.95
N SER A 155 -13.77 7.24 20.03
CA SER A 155 -12.73 6.23 19.78
C SER A 155 -12.14 6.33 18.39
N ALA A 156 -10.84 6.13 18.30
CA ALA A 156 -10.18 5.83 17.03
C ALA A 156 -10.49 4.41 16.57
N GLY A 157 -10.38 4.19 15.28
CA GLY A 157 -10.50 2.87 14.67
C GLY A 157 -9.23 2.04 14.85
N SER A 158 -9.38 0.73 14.86
CA SER A 158 -8.29 -0.24 14.91
C SER A 158 -7.82 -0.60 13.50
N GLY A 159 -6.51 -0.77 13.33
CA GLY A 159 -5.91 -1.37 12.14
C GLY A 159 -5.87 -2.89 12.23
N ILE A 160 -5.76 -3.56 11.09
CA ILE A 160 -5.56 -5.00 11.00
C ILE A 160 -4.06 -5.30 11.09
N ALA A 161 -3.69 -6.17 12.04
CA ALA A 161 -2.30 -6.61 12.20
C ALA A 161 -1.73 -7.15 10.86
N GLY A 162 -0.52 -6.75 10.51
CA GLY A 162 0.12 -7.08 9.23
C GLY A 162 -0.30 -6.20 8.05
N GLN A 163 -1.46 -5.51 8.12
CA GLN A 163 -1.92 -4.61 7.06
C GLN A 163 -1.69 -3.13 7.40
N GLY A 164 -1.87 -2.72 8.65
CA GLY A 164 -1.71 -1.34 9.08
C GLY A 164 -1.87 -1.17 10.58
N ASN A 165 -1.99 0.07 11.04
CA ASN A 165 -2.00 0.43 12.45
C ASN A 165 -3.27 1.20 12.83
N ASN A 166 -3.46 1.39 14.13
CA ASN A 166 -4.60 2.11 14.71
C ASN A 166 -4.52 3.61 14.39
N GLY A 167 -5.68 4.25 14.32
CA GLY A 167 -5.77 5.70 14.37
C GLY A 167 -5.44 6.24 15.78
N ALA A 168 -5.22 7.55 15.87
CA ALA A 168 -5.01 8.24 17.13
C ALA A 168 -6.34 8.62 17.78
N PHE A 169 -6.39 8.46 19.11
CA PHE A 169 -7.42 9.04 19.96
C PHE A 169 -6.99 10.47 20.36
N THR A 170 -7.92 11.40 20.39
CA THR A 170 -7.69 12.78 20.84
C THR A 170 -8.82 13.25 21.75
N GLY A 171 -8.52 14.31 22.51
CA GLY A 171 -9.46 14.91 23.45
C GLY A 171 -10.57 15.75 22.78
N THR A 172 -11.18 16.63 23.58
CA THR A 172 -12.30 17.49 23.17
C THR A 172 -11.91 18.47 22.06
N PHE A 173 -12.79 18.66 21.08
CA PHE A 173 -12.66 19.61 19.96
C PHE A 173 -11.43 19.39 19.06
N THR A 174 -10.92 18.17 19.01
CA THR A 174 -9.77 17.79 18.17
C THR A 174 -10.02 16.51 17.43
N GLY A 175 -9.63 16.46 16.16
CA GLY A 175 -9.56 15.25 15.37
C GLY A 175 -8.19 14.55 15.52
N GLY A 176 -8.19 13.25 15.71
CA GLY A 176 -6.99 12.40 15.70
C GLY A 176 -6.52 12.07 14.29
N GLY A 177 -5.25 11.78 14.12
CA GLY A 177 -4.72 11.29 12.86
C GLY A 177 -5.12 9.84 12.60
N GLY A 178 -5.35 9.47 11.33
CA GLY A 178 -5.56 8.08 10.91
C GLY A 178 -4.28 7.25 11.02
N GLY A 179 -4.40 5.92 11.15
CA GLY A 179 -3.26 5.02 11.12
C GLY A 179 -2.63 4.92 9.73
N GLY A 180 -1.34 4.66 9.66
CA GLY A 180 -0.59 4.35 8.45
C GLY A 180 -0.06 2.92 8.45
N LYS A 181 0.67 2.54 7.39
CA LYS A 181 1.28 1.22 7.31
C LYS A 181 2.38 1.01 8.34
N SER A 182 3.29 1.98 8.51
CA SER A 182 4.45 1.84 9.40
C SER A 182 4.16 2.21 10.84
N ASN A 183 3.28 3.19 11.06
CA ASN A 183 2.99 3.74 12.38
C ASN A 183 1.50 3.95 12.60
N ALA A 184 1.08 3.88 13.85
CA ALA A 184 -0.21 4.40 14.27
C ALA A 184 -0.27 5.93 14.08
N GLY A 185 -1.48 6.48 13.99
CA GLY A 185 -1.67 7.92 14.11
C GLY A 185 -1.14 8.41 15.46
N SER A 186 -0.61 9.64 15.52
CA SER A 186 -0.05 10.23 16.74
C SER A 186 -0.61 11.62 16.97
N GLY A 187 -1.36 11.79 18.06
CA GLY A 187 -2.09 13.04 18.28
C GLY A 187 -2.97 13.34 17.07
N ARG A 188 -2.73 14.44 16.40
CA ARG A 188 -3.45 14.86 15.20
C ARG A 188 -2.83 14.36 13.91
N ASP A 189 -1.55 13.98 13.92
CA ASP A 189 -0.83 13.60 12.72
C ASP A 189 -1.15 12.17 12.31
N GLY A 190 -1.28 11.97 11.00
CA GLY A 190 -1.44 10.65 10.39
C GLY A 190 -0.17 9.81 10.49
N GLY A 191 -0.34 8.49 10.64
CA GLY A 191 0.75 7.53 10.63
C GLY A 191 1.40 7.43 9.24
N ASN A 192 2.71 7.19 9.19
CA ASN A 192 3.44 7.07 7.95
C ASN A 192 3.16 5.77 7.21
N GLY A 193 3.29 5.82 5.90
CA GLY A 193 3.30 4.69 4.98
C GLY A 193 4.63 3.92 5.01
N TYR A 194 4.77 3.06 4.02
CA TYR A 194 5.92 2.18 3.84
C TYR A 194 6.47 2.31 2.41
N THR A 195 7.81 2.35 2.28
CA THR A 195 8.49 2.42 0.98
C THR A 195 8.62 1.02 0.39
N TYR A 196 8.10 0.81 -0.82
CA TYR A 196 8.26 -0.44 -1.55
C TYR A 196 9.58 -0.48 -2.35
N LEU A 197 9.90 -1.63 -2.94
CA LEU A 197 11.11 -1.87 -3.73
C LEU A 197 11.28 -0.92 -4.92
N ASN A 198 10.20 -0.32 -5.43
CA ASN A 198 10.23 0.70 -6.49
C ASN A 198 10.60 2.11 -6.01
N GLY A 199 10.90 2.27 -4.71
CA GLY A 199 11.27 3.55 -4.10
C GLY A 199 10.08 4.48 -3.79
N GLU A 200 8.84 4.09 -4.09
CA GLU A 200 7.64 4.87 -3.77
C GLU A 200 7.08 4.51 -2.39
N GLU A 201 6.50 5.50 -1.70
CA GLU A 201 5.85 5.32 -0.40
C GLU A 201 4.34 5.19 -0.56
N TYR A 202 3.73 4.26 0.19
CA TYR A 202 2.30 3.96 0.14
C TYR A 202 1.72 3.79 1.54
N GLY A 203 0.43 4.06 1.68
CA GLY A 203 -0.31 3.78 2.89
C GLY A 203 -0.07 4.75 4.04
N GLY A 204 -0.01 6.05 3.79
CA GLY A 204 0.00 7.10 4.81
C GLY A 204 -1.39 7.45 5.31
N GLY A 205 -1.57 7.62 6.63
CA GLY A 205 -2.83 8.03 7.25
C GLY A 205 -3.11 9.52 7.10
N GLY A 206 -4.38 9.94 7.11
CA GLY A 206 -4.77 11.35 7.07
C GLY A 206 -4.57 12.07 8.40
N GLY A 207 -4.31 13.37 8.37
CA GLY A 207 -4.26 14.24 9.53
C GLY A 207 -5.64 14.61 10.06
N GLY A 208 -5.79 14.78 11.37
CA GLY A 208 -7.03 15.22 12.00
C GLY A 208 -7.30 16.72 11.87
N GLY A 209 -8.56 17.08 11.77
CA GLY A 209 -9.01 18.48 11.76
C GLY A 209 -9.00 19.11 13.13
N GLN A 210 -8.98 20.44 13.17
CA GLN A 210 -8.90 21.22 14.40
C GLN A 210 -9.67 22.53 14.30
N ASN A 211 -10.20 22.97 15.44
CA ASN A 211 -10.73 24.32 15.59
C ASN A 211 -9.75 25.18 16.39
N ASN A 212 -9.32 26.31 15.86
CA ASN A 212 -8.46 27.31 16.52
C ASN A 212 -7.01 26.91 16.85
N SER A 213 -6.48 25.83 16.25
CA SER A 213 -5.07 25.42 16.41
C SER A 213 -4.57 24.72 15.14
N THR A 214 -3.28 24.41 15.06
CA THR A 214 -2.67 23.74 13.91
C THR A 214 -3.32 22.36 13.66
N PRO A 215 -3.85 22.09 12.46
CA PRO A 215 -4.39 20.79 12.10
C PRO A 215 -3.26 19.76 12.01
N GLY A 216 -3.64 18.48 11.99
CA GLY A 216 -2.69 17.38 11.80
C GLY A 216 -2.17 17.31 10.38
N ASN A 217 -0.90 16.94 10.25
CA ASN A 217 -0.32 16.61 8.96
C ASN A 217 -0.75 15.20 8.52
N GLY A 218 -0.85 14.98 7.22
CA GLY A 218 -0.94 13.63 6.69
C GLY A 218 0.40 12.91 6.83
N GLY A 219 0.36 11.58 7.01
CA GLY A 219 1.55 10.73 7.00
C GLY A 219 2.17 10.64 5.61
N ASN A 220 3.48 10.38 5.54
CA ASN A 220 4.15 10.06 4.29
C ASN A 220 3.47 8.85 3.62
N GLY A 221 3.59 8.74 2.30
CA GLY A 221 2.88 7.70 1.56
C GLY A 221 1.43 8.08 1.22
N GLY A 222 1.16 9.37 1.08
CA GLY A 222 -0.06 9.91 0.47
C GLY A 222 -1.16 10.35 1.42
N GLY A 223 -0.91 10.46 2.72
CA GLY A 223 -1.90 10.97 3.69
C GLY A 223 -2.23 12.45 3.45
N GLY A 224 -3.52 12.81 3.47
CA GLY A 224 -4.00 14.17 3.34
C GLY A 224 -3.93 14.95 4.66
N LYS A 225 -3.58 16.23 4.63
CA LYS A 225 -3.56 17.13 5.78
C LYS A 225 -4.98 17.43 6.26
N GLY A 226 -5.19 17.56 7.59
CA GLY A 226 -6.43 18.04 8.18
C GLY A 226 -6.69 19.53 7.97
N SER A 227 -7.91 19.99 8.22
CA SER A 227 -8.31 21.38 8.13
C SER A 227 -8.14 22.14 9.45
N PHE A 228 -7.73 23.42 9.36
CA PHE A 228 -7.59 24.31 10.50
C PHE A 228 -8.92 24.86 11.02
N SER A 229 -9.83 25.21 10.12
CA SER A 229 -11.11 25.82 10.47
C SER A 229 -12.16 25.55 9.40
N CYS A 230 -13.40 25.84 9.72
CA CYS A 230 -14.48 25.75 8.74
C CYS A 230 -14.36 26.80 7.62
N ALA A 231 -13.92 28.02 7.96
CA ALA A 231 -13.90 29.10 7.00
C ALA A 231 -12.97 28.86 5.83
N ASN A 232 -11.90 28.12 6.04
CA ASN A 232 -10.89 27.86 5.01
C ASN A 232 -10.98 26.48 4.38
N ASN A 233 -11.66 25.51 5.02
CA ASN A 233 -11.83 24.13 4.58
C ASN A 233 -10.62 23.58 3.77
N ASP A 234 -9.42 23.77 4.32
CA ASP A 234 -8.13 23.48 3.71
C ASP A 234 -7.66 22.02 3.92
N ALA A 235 -8.58 21.15 4.34
CA ALA A 235 -8.31 19.72 4.36
C ALA A 235 -7.90 19.23 2.96
N VAL A 236 -6.99 18.27 2.92
CA VAL A 236 -6.46 17.69 1.70
C VAL A 236 -6.91 16.25 1.57
N ALA A 237 -7.26 15.83 0.36
CA ALA A 237 -7.57 14.43 0.07
C ALA A 237 -6.31 13.56 0.15
N GLY A 238 -6.47 12.29 0.43
CA GLY A 238 -5.42 11.30 0.24
C GLY A 238 -4.97 11.25 -1.22
N THR A 239 -3.68 11.09 -1.44
CA THR A 239 -3.11 11.02 -2.79
C THR A 239 -3.61 9.77 -3.50
N VAL A 240 -4.05 9.90 -4.75
CA VAL A 240 -4.49 8.80 -5.60
C VAL A 240 -3.34 7.79 -5.82
N ASN A 241 -3.69 6.52 -5.97
CA ASN A 241 -2.74 5.43 -6.24
C ASN A 241 -1.67 5.22 -5.15
N THR A 242 -2.00 5.64 -3.90
CA THR A 242 -1.13 5.40 -2.74
C THR A 242 -1.84 4.70 -1.59
N GLY A 243 -3.18 4.61 -1.63
CA GLY A 243 -3.97 4.15 -0.49
C GLY A 243 -3.97 5.15 0.68
N GLY A 244 -3.62 6.41 0.45
CA GLY A 244 -3.54 7.41 1.51
C GLY A 244 -4.90 7.78 2.10
N GLY A 245 -4.97 7.96 3.44
CA GLY A 245 -6.16 8.46 4.13
C GLY A 245 -6.41 9.94 3.87
N GLY A 246 -7.69 10.37 3.83
CA GLY A 246 -8.08 11.78 3.67
C GLY A 246 -7.98 12.58 4.95
N GLY A 247 -7.72 13.89 4.86
CA GLY A 247 -7.66 14.80 5.99
C GLY A 247 -9.03 15.07 6.61
N GLY A 248 -9.10 15.20 7.93
CA GLY A 248 -10.31 15.56 8.70
C GLY A 248 -10.67 17.02 8.57
N GLY A 249 -11.98 17.32 8.61
CA GLY A 249 -12.53 18.68 8.59
C GLY A 249 -12.35 19.40 9.91
N GLY A 250 -12.09 20.72 9.85
CA GLY A 250 -11.99 21.58 11.03
C GLY A 250 -13.34 22.14 11.49
N GLY A 251 -13.40 22.62 12.73
CA GLY A 251 -14.49 23.45 13.27
C GLY A 251 -15.79 22.73 13.65
N ALA A 252 -16.23 22.92 14.89
CA ALA A 252 -17.40 22.25 15.47
C ALA A 252 -18.76 22.84 15.15
N GLN A 253 -18.86 23.98 14.46
CA GLN A 253 -20.13 24.75 14.30
C GLN A 253 -20.46 25.08 12.84
N CYS A 254 -19.71 24.68 11.90
CA CYS A 254 -19.86 25.04 10.51
C CYS A 254 -19.60 23.88 9.51
N ALA A 255 -19.79 22.67 9.96
CA ALA A 255 -19.69 21.46 9.11
C ALA A 255 -18.45 21.42 8.22
N GLY A 256 -17.27 21.74 8.79
CA GLY A 256 -16.00 21.61 8.08
C GLY A 256 -15.85 20.22 7.48
N ALA A 257 -15.86 20.12 6.15
CA ALA A 257 -15.86 18.85 5.48
C ALA A 257 -14.49 18.19 5.53
N GLY A 258 -14.44 16.91 5.92
CA GLY A 258 -13.29 16.08 5.65
C GLY A 258 -13.10 15.84 4.13
N ARG A 259 -12.01 15.21 3.75
CA ARG A 259 -11.67 14.88 2.36
C ARG A 259 -11.60 13.38 2.15
N GLY A 260 -11.81 12.99 0.91
CA GLY A 260 -11.74 11.58 0.51
C GLY A 260 -10.34 10.99 0.65
N GLY A 261 -10.26 9.68 0.83
CA GLY A 261 -9.02 8.92 0.71
C GLY A 261 -8.59 8.73 -0.74
N GLY A 262 -7.32 8.41 -0.96
CA GLY A 262 -6.77 8.06 -2.26
C GLY A 262 -7.06 6.61 -2.65
N SER A 263 -7.16 6.33 -3.95
CA SER A 263 -7.23 4.96 -4.46
C SER A 263 -6.02 4.14 -4.07
N GLY A 264 -6.19 2.83 -4.01
CA GLY A 264 -5.11 1.87 -3.82
C GLY A 264 -4.21 1.71 -5.04
N VAL A 265 -3.31 0.77 -4.95
CA VAL A 265 -2.38 0.36 -6.01
C VAL A 265 -1.95 -1.09 -5.77
N VAL A 266 -1.65 -1.82 -6.86
CA VAL A 266 -0.94 -3.10 -6.76
C VAL A 266 0.36 -2.97 -7.55
N VAL A 267 1.48 -3.37 -6.93
CA VAL A 267 2.79 -3.41 -7.59
C VAL A 267 3.32 -4.82 -7.51
N ILE A 268 3.68 -5.40 -8.66
CA ILE A 268 4.28 -6.72 -8.77
C ILE A 268 5.70 -6.53 -9.30
N SER A 269 6.67 -7.27 -8.78
CA SER A 269 8.05 -7.18 -9.25
C SER A 269 8.75 -8.53 -9.27
N TYR A 270 9.70 -8.66 -10.19
CA TYR A 270 10.52 -9.86 -10.33
C TYR A 270 11.87 -9.51 -10.98
N PRO A 271 12.93 -10.35 -10.80
CA PRO A 271 14.21 -10.15 -11.44
C PRO A 271 14.07 -10.08 -12.96
N TYR A 272 14.76 -9.14 -13.60
CA TYR A 272 14.76 -8.94 -15.04
C TYR A 272 16.16 -8.55 -15.54
N ALA A 273 16.41 -8.62 -16.85
CA ALA A 273 17.70 -8.21 -17.43
C ALA A 273 17.97 -6.73 -17.16
N ALA A 274 19.17 -6.40 -16.68
CA ALA A 274 19.66 -5.04 -16.55
C ALA A 274 20.20 -4.56 -17.91
#